data_ca9d13b7d4e9544626275a5428046173
#
_entry.id   ca9d13b7d4e9544626275a5428046173
#
_cell.length_a   1.000
_cell.length_b   1.000
_cell.length_c   1.000
_cell.angle_alpha   90.00
_cell.angle_beta   90.00
_cell.angle_gamma   90.00
#
_symmetry.space_group_name_H-M   'P 1'
#
loop_
_entity.id
_entity.type
_entity.pdbx_description
1 polymer ?
#
loop_
_entity_poly.entity_id
_entity_poly.type
_entity_poly.pdbx_seq_one_letter_code
_entity_poly.pdbx_strand_id
1 'polypeptide(L)'
;MGAESPGPSEAAYRAGKAAGQDSEARPHYQHGIDVARQTLQTRPDDPGALLWLAANLAGEALTHGKLSALGKIGEIESTLLRLERLHPDYDHAAAARSLANLYWKAPALISIGSSKKAAAYFQLALQRAPDFPGNQAMAAAFFVDYHDCVRARRLALAVANRRDLDGFGPDVAEWRQLAQGALRDCD
;
A
#
# COMPACT_ATOMS: atom_id res chain seq x y z
N MET A 1 -19.39 5.21 13.18
CA MET A 1 -19.15 6.07 12.00
C MET A 1 -19.36 5.18 10.79
N GLY A 2 -20.36 5.49 9.94
CA GLY A 2 -20.60 4.72 8.71
C GLY A 2 -19.38 4.86 7.79
N ALA A 3 -18.91 3.75 7.22
CA ALA A 3 -17.87 3.77 6.21
C ALA A 3 -18.39 4.62 5.03
N GLU A 4 -17.71 5.71 4.70
CA GLU A 4 -17.98 6.45 3.47
C GLU A 4 -17.83 5.49 2.29
N SER A 5 -18.74 5.60 1.32
CA SER A 5 -18.65 4.80 0.10
C SER A 5 -17.30 5.11 -0.59
N PRO A 6 -16.59 4.07 -1.09
CA PRO A 6 -15.30 4.27 -1.74
C PRO A 6 -15.45 5.23 -2.92
N GLY A 7 -14.49 6.14 -3.05
CA GLY A 7 -14.44 7.05 -4.21
C GLY A 7 -14.25 6.27 -5.52
N PRO A 8 -14.62 6.85 -6.69
CA PRO A 8 -14.60 6.11 -7.96
C PRO A 8 -13.24 5.49 -8.32
N SER A 9 -12.13 6.18 -8.05
CA SER A 9 -10.77 5.66 -8.30
C SER A 9 -10.40 4.52 -7.35
N GLU A 10 -10.83 4.59 -6.08
CA GLU A 10 -10.70 3.49 -5.11
C GLU A 10 -11.52 2.28 -5.54
N ALA A 11 -12.79 2.48 -5.92
CA ALA A 11 -13.66 1.41 -6.38
C ALA A 11 -13.05 0.69 -7.60
N ALA A 12 -12.47 1.43 -8.53
CA ALA A 12 -11.76 0.87 -9.68
C ALA A 12 -10.54 0.03 -9.26
N TYR A 13 -9.73 0.52 -8.32
CA TYR A 13 -8.60 -0.25 -7.76
C TYR A 13 -9.06 -1.57 -7.14
N ARG A 14 -10.12 -1.53 -6.34
CA ARG A 14 -10.67 -2.72 -5.68
C ARG A 14 -11.24 -3.72 -6.68
N ALA A 15 -11.90 -3.25 -7.74
CA ALA A 15 -12.36 -4.10 -8.84
C ALA A 15 -11.20 -4.77 -9.57
N GLY A 16 -10.14 -4.03 -9.88
CA GLY A 16 -8.92 -4.60 -10.48
C GLY A 16 -8.25 -5.64 -9.58
N LYS A 17 -8.17 -5.36 -8.27
CA LYS A 17 -7.61 -6.31 -7.28
C LYS A 17 -8.44 -7.59 -7.16
N ALA A 18 -9.76 -7.51 -7.35
CA ALA A 18 -10.67 -8.65 -7.27
C ALA A 18 -10.75 -9.47 -8.57
N ALA A 19 -10.26 -8.95 -9.69
CA ALA A 19 -10.26 -9.64 -10.96
C ALA A 19 -9.35 -10.89 -10.94
N GLY A 20 -9.80 -11.97 -11.55
CA GLY A 20 -9.11 -13.26 -11.51
C GLY A 20 -7.88 -13.34 -12.43
N GLN A 21 -7.80 -12.45 -13.44
CA GLN A 21 -6.74 -12.43 -14.45
C GLN A 21 -6.27 -11.02 -14.76
N ASP A 22 -5.00 -10.87 -15.15
CA ASP A 22 -4.38 -9.57 -15.46
C ASP A 22 -5.11 -8.83 -16.62
N SER A 23 -5.62 -9.55 -17.61
CA SER A 23 -6.40 -8.98 -18.72
C SER A 23 -7.73 -8.37 -18.27
N GLU A 24 -8.35 -8.93 -17.23
CA GLU A 24 -9.59 -8.43 -16.64
C GLU A 24 -9.31 -7.28 -15.65
N ALA A 25 -8.21 -7.36 -14.91
CA ALA A 25 -7.80 -6.34 -13.94
C ALA A 25 -7.42 -5.01 -14.60
N ARG A 26 -6.71 -5.08 -15.72
CA ARG A 26 -6.11 -3.91 -16.40
C ARG A 26 -7.10 -2.78 -16.71
N PRO A 27 -8.27 -3.02 -17.34
CA PRO A 27 -9.22 -1.94 -17.64
C PRO A 27 -9.75 -1.26 -16.37
N HIS A 28 -9.87 -1.96 -15.26
CA HIS A 28 -10.26 -1.36 -13.99
C HIS A 28 -9.19 -0.41 -13.46
N TYR A 29 -7.93 -0.83 -13.44
CA TYR A 29 -6.83 0.03 -13.03
C TYR A 29 -6.69 1.25 -13.95
N GLN A 30 -6.80 1.06 -15.27
CA GLN A 30 -6.74 2.17 -16.23
C GLN A 30 -7.87 3.19 -15.97
N HIS A 31 -9.10 2.72 -15.76
CA HIS A 31 -10.21 3.60 -15.36
C HIS A 31 -9.91 4.36 -14.06
N GLY A 32 -9.36 3.68 -13.06
CA GLY A 32 -8.97 4.30 -11.79
C GLY A 32 -7.90 5.40 -11.96
N ILE A 33 -6.92 5.20 -12.85
CA ILE A 33 -5.91 6.20 -13.23
C ILE A 33 -6.58 7.43 -13.86
N ASP A 34 -7.48 7.22 -14.82
CA ASP A 34 -8.14 8.31 -15.55
C ASP A 34 -9.00 9.16 -14.62
N VAL A 35 -9.79 8.52 -13.74
CA VAL A 35 -10.61 9.20 -12.73
C VAL A 35 -9.75 10.00 -11.75
N ALA A 36 -8.66 9.42 -11.25
CA ALA A 36 -7.75 10.12 -10.33
C ALA A 36 -7.10 11.33 -11.00
N ARG A 37 -6.62 11.18 -12.23
CA ARG A 37 -6.02 12.29 -13.01
C ARG A 37 -7.03 13.40 -13.29
N GLN A 38 -8.26 13.08 -13.65
CA GLN A 38 -9.34 14.06 -13.82
C GLN A 38 -9.61 14.83 -12.53
N THR A 39 -9.66 14.14 -11.40
CA THR A 39 -9.82 14.79 -10.08
C THR A 39 -8.67 15.75 -9.79
N LEU A 40 -7.42 15.36 -10.08
CA LEU A 40 -6.24 16.19 -9.86
C LEU A 40 -6.13 17.40 -10.79
N GLN A 41 -6.84 17.43 -11.92
CA GLN A 41 -6.95 18.64 -12.76
C GLN A 41 -7.71 19.77 -12.06
N THR A 42 -8.73 19.45 -11.29
CA THR A 42 -9.57 20.45 -10.59
C THR A 42 -9.18 20.63 -9.13
N ARG A 43 -8.66 19.59 -8.51
CA ARG A 43 -8.21 19.55 -7.11
C ARG A 43 -6.80 18.95 -7.04
N PRO A 44 -5.75 19.71 -7.37
CA PRO A 44 -4.39 19.18 -7.55
C PRO A 44 -3.83 18.43 -6.34
N ASP A 45 -4.21 18.84 -5.14
CA ASP A 45 -3.70 18.28 -3.87
C ASP A 45 -4.71 17.37 -3.17
N ASP A 46 -5.72 16.86 -3.88
CA ASP A 46 -6.70 15.91 -3.30
C ASP A 46 -6.00 14.63 -2.83
N PRO A 47 -6.01 14.33 -1.52
CA PRO A 47 -5.25 13.23 -0.98
C PRO A 47 -5.73 11.85 -1.44
N GLY A 48 -7.05 11.69 -1.61
CA GLY A 48 -7.63 10.44 -2.12
C GLY A 48 -7.22 10.19 -3.58
N ALA A 49 -7.27 11.24 -4.42
CA ALA A 49 -6.85 11.12 -5.81
C ALA A 49 -5.36 10.81 -5.95
N LEU A 50 -4.50 11.42 -5.12
CA LEU A 50 -3.07 11.10 -5.10
C LEU A 50 -2.81 9.65 -4.67
N LEU A 51 -3.45 9.19 -3.60
CA LEU A 51 -3.29 7.81 -3.11
C LEU A 51 -3.73 6.80 -4.16
N TRP A 52 -4.97 6.97 -4.68
CA TRP A 52 -5.54 6.00 -5.60
C TRP A 52 -4.96 6.08 -7.01
N LEU A 53 -4.39 7.23 -7.44
CA LEU A 53 -3.55 7.29 -8.63
C LEU A 53 -2.34 6.37 -8.50
N ALA A 54 -1.59 6.51 -7.43
CA ALA A 54 -0.40 5.69 -7.20
C ALA A 54 -0.74 4.20 -7.10
N ALA A 55 -1.83 3.84 -6.40
CA ALA A 55 -2.29 2.46 -6.26
C ALA A 55 -2.71 1.85 -7.60
N ASN A 56 -3.50 2.57 -8.41
CA ASN A 56 -3.94 2.08 -9.73
C ASN A 56 -2.76 1.99 -10.72
N LEU A 57 -1.81 2.94 -10.70
CA LEU A 57 -0.59 2.86 -11.50
C LEU A 57 0.23 1.62 -11.15
N ALA A 58 0.36 1.30 -9.86
CA ALA A 58 1.06 0.10 -9.41
C ALA A 58 0.32 -1.18 -9.83
N GLY A 59 -0.99 -1.24 -9.66
CA GLY A 59 -1.82 -2.37 -10.08
C GLY A 59 -1.73 -2.60 -11.59
N GLU A 60 -1.93 -1.56 -12.40
CA GLU A 60 -1.84 -1.63 -13.85
C GLU A 60 -0.46 -2.10 -14.32
N ALA A 61 0.61 -1.52 -13.74
CA ALA A 61 1.97 -1.87 -14.09
C ALA A 61 2.28 -3.36 -13.87
N LEU A 62 1.77 -3.95 -12.78
CA LEU A 62 1.96 -5.37 -12.47
C LEU A 62 1.27 -6.29 -13.48
N THR A 63 0.14 -5.87 -14.09
CA THR A 63 -0.54 -6.65 -15.13
C THR A 63 0.25 -6.80 -16.43
N HIS A 64 1.30 -6.03 -16.62
CA HIS A 64 2.22 -6.09 -17.77
C HIS A 64 3.54 -6.82 -17.44
N GLY A 65 3.67 -7.35 -16.23
CA GLY A 65 4.88 -8.00 -15.74
C GLY A 65 5.90 -7.04 -15.11
N LYS A 66 6.81 -7.61 -14.35
CA LYS A 66 7.76 -6.86 -13.50
C LYS A 66 8.65 -5.87 -14.24
N LEU A 67 9.06 -6.17 -15.47
CA LEU A 67 9.93 -5.27 -16.25
C LEU A 67 9.17 -4.04 -16.75
N SER A 68 7.92 -4.22 -17.18
CA SER A 68 7.06 -3.09 -17.59
C SER A 68 6.73 -2.17 -16.44
N ALA A 69 6.61 -2.74 -15.22
CA ALA A 69 6.37 -1.97 -14.01
C ALA A 69 7.47 -0.94 -13.72
N LEU A 70 8.71 -1.18 -14.14
CA LEU A 70 9.83 -0.24 -13.93
C LEU A 70 9.57 1.14 -14.56
N GLY A 71 8.90 1.19 -15.71
CA GLY A 71 8.57 2.45 -16.39
C GLY A 71 7.59 3.36 -15.61
N LYS A 72 6.82 2.80 -14.67
CA LYS A 72 5.83 3.53 -13.87
C LYS A 72 6.33 3.93 -12.48
N ILE A 73 7.43 3.35 -12.02
CA ILE A 73 7.92 3.52 -10.63
C ILE A 73 8.16 4.98 -10.29
N GLY A 74 8.75 5.77 -11.21
CA GLY A 74 9.03 7.19 -10.96
C GLY A 74 7.76 8.03 -10.76
N GLU A 75 6.70 7.75 -11.53
CA GLU A 75 5.40 8.43 -11.35
C GLU A 75 4.74 8.01 -10.03
N ILE A 76 4.79 6.73 -9.69
CA ILE A 76 4.25 6.20 -8.43
C ILE A 76 4.98 6.85 -7.24
N GLU A 77 6.32 6.84 -7.25
CA GLU A 77 7.14 7.42 -6.18
C GLU A 77 6.85 8.91 -6.01
N SER A 78 6.90 9.70 -7.09
CA SER A 78 6.67 11.14 -7.03
C SER A 78 5.27 11.50 -6.54
N THR A 79 4.26 10.73 -6.93
CA THR A 79 2.87 10.90 -6.48
C THR A 79 2.74 10.63 -4.98
N LEU A 80 3.34 9.54 -4.50
CA LEU A 80 3.32 9.19 -3.07
C LEU A 80 4.14 10.17 -2.23
N LEU A 81 5.29 10.66 -2.72
CA LEU A 81 6.08 11.70 -2.04
C LEU A 81 5.32 13.03 -1.95
N ARG A 82 4.53 13.38 -2.97
CA ARG A 82 3.64 14.54 -2.91
C ARG A 82 2.57 14.36 -1.85
N LEU A 83 1.90 13.21 -1.81
CA LEU A 83 0.91 12.87 -0.79
C LEU A 83 1.53 12.92 0.61
N GLU A 84 2.70 12.33 0.80
CA GLU A 84 3.43 12.31 2.06
C GLU A 84 3.77 13.72 2.59
N ARG A 85 4.17 14.61 1.68
CA ARG A 85 4.50 15.99 2.03
C ARG A 85 3.29 16.83 2.41
N LEU A 86 2.16 16.67 1.69
CA LEU A 86 0.99 17.51 1.82
C LEU A 86 0.00 17.00 2.87
N HIS A 87 -0.13 15.68 2.97
CA HIS A 87 -1.15 15.01 3.79
C HIS A 87 -0.56 13.78 4.49
N PRO A 88 0.45 13.97 5.38
CA PRO A 88 1.22 12.88 5.96
C PRO A 88 0.39 11.88 6.78
N ASP A 89 -0.70 12.34 7.38
CA ASP A 89 -1.57 11.51 8.23
C ASP A 89 -2.80 10.96 7.51
N TYR A 90 -2.96 11.27 6.21
CA TYR A 90 -4.10 10.81 5.43
C TYR A 90 -4.19 9.29 5.44
N ASP A 91 -5.39 8.76 5.67
CA ASP A 91 -5.70 7.33 5.71
C ASP A 91 -4.67 6.52 6.52
N HIS A 92 -4.49 6.92 7.77
CA HIS A 92 -3.57 6.25 8.70
C HIS A 92 -2.12 6.16 8.19
N ALA A 93 -1.60 7.27 7.65
CA ALA A 93 -0.27 7.37 7.06
C ALA A 93 -0.10 6.47 5.81
N ALA A 94 -1.13 6.44 4.95
CA ALA A 94 -1.13 5.61 3.74
C ALA A 94 0.05 5.91 2.80
N ALA A 95 0.46 7.18 2.69
CA ALA A 95 1.61 7.55 1.86
C ALA A 95 2.90 6.88 2.34
N ALA A 96 3.19 6.97 3.64
CA ALA A 96 4.38 6.34 4.23
C ALA A 96 4.33 4.81 4.06
N ARG A 97 3.18 4.18 4.35
CA ARG A 97 2.96 2.73 4.16
C ARG A 97 3.20 2.32 2.70
N SER A 98 2.67 3.08 1.74
CA SER A 98 2.80 2.78 0.31
C SER A 98 4.22 2.99 -0.21
N LEU A 99 4.92 4.06 0.23
CA LEU A 99 6.35 4.27 -0.07
C LEU A 99 7.22 3.15 0.50
N ALA A 100 6.94 2.71 1.73
CA ALA A 100 7.64 1.58 2.33
C ALA A 100 7.50 0.32 1.47
N ASN A 101 6.28 -0.01 1.04
CA ASN A 101 6.01 -1.15 0.19
C ASN A 101 6.68 -1.01 -1.19
N LEU A 102 6.64 0.18 -1.79
CA LEU A 102 7.30 0.46 -3.06
C LEU A 102 8.81 0.20 -2.97
N TYR A 103 9.50 0.76 -1.97
CA TYR A 103 10.94 0.55 -1.79
C TYR A 103 11.29 -0.89 -1.41
N TRP A 104 10.40 -1.60 -0.73
CA TRP A 104 10.60 -3.01 -0.40
C TRP A 104 10.50 -3.91 -1.63
N LYS A 105 9.46 -3.71 -2.47
CA LYS A 105 9.16 -4.61 -3.59
C LYS A 105 9.88 -4.26 -4.89
N ALA A 106 10.33 -3.01 -5.05
CA ALA A 106 11.09 -2.60 -6.23
C ALA A 106 12.47 -3.27 -6.24
N PRO A 107 13.00 -3.66 -7.43
CA PRO A 107 14.34 -4.23 -7.53
C PRO A 107 15.42 -3.21 -7.16
N ALA A 108 16.34 -3.57 -6.26
CA ALA A 108 17.36 -2.65 -5.78
C ALA A 108 18.48 -2.38 -6.81
N LEU A 109 18.81 -3.36 -7.67
CA LEU A 109 19.92 -3.24 -8.62
C LEU A 109 19.60 -2.41 -9.86
N ILE A 110 18.33 -2.35 -10.26
CA ILE A 110 17.89 -1.73 -11.52
C ILE A 110 16.81 -0.68 -11.32
N SER A 111 16.44 -0.36 -10.08
CA SER A 111 15.37 0.57 -9.73
C SER A 111 15.61 1.19 -8.35
N ILE A 112 14.56 1.75 -7.75
CA ILE A 112 14.60 2.50 -6.49
C ILE A 112 14.54 1.63 -5.23
N GLY A 113 14.52 0.31 -5.35
CA GLY A 113 14.43 -0.62 -4.22
C GLY A 113 15.49 -0.35 -3.17
N SER A 114 15.08 -0.31 -1.89
CA SER A 114 15.98 -0.01 -0.78
C SER A 114 15.38 -0.47 0.54
N SER A 115 15.94 -1.51 1.12
CA SER A 115 15.51 -1.98 2.44
C SER A 115 15.67 -0.91 3.53
N LYS A 116 16.69 -0.04 3.41
CA LYS A 116 16.89 1.08 4.33
C LYS A 116 15.74 2.11 4.24
N LYS A 117 15.35 2.51 3.01
CA LYS A 117 14.21 3.41 2.82
C LYS A 117 12.91 2.75 3.26
N ALA A 118 12.69 1.48 2.89
CA ALA A 118 11.51 0.73 3.29
C ALA A 118 11.37 0.67 4.83
N ALA A 119 12.44 0.34 5.55
CA ALA A 119 12.45 0.33 7.01
C ALA A 119 12.10 1.70 7.61
N ALA A 120 12.68 2.79 7.06
CA ALA A 120 12.41 4.14 7.54
C ALA A 120 10.95 4.54 7.35
N TYR A 121 10.35 4.24 6.19
CA TYR A 121 8.97 4.58 5.90
C TYR A 121 7.96 3.68 6.65
N PHE A 122 8.24 2.38 6.85
CA PHE A 122 7.43 1.55 7.76
C PHE A 122 7.49 2.07 9.20
N GLN A 123 8.66 2.47 9.68
CA GLN A 123 8.79 3.07 11.00
C GLN A 123 7.98 4.36 11.11
N LEU A 124 8.01 5.21 10.08
CA LEU A 124 7.24 6.46 10.03
C LEU A 124 5.72 6.18 10.05
N ALA A 125 5.24 5.21 9.27
CA ALA A 125 3.83 4.81 9.28
C ALA A 125 3.38 4.30 10.65
N LEU A 126 4.22 3.49 11.32
CA LEU A 126 3.96 2.99 12.66
C LEU A 126 4.02 4.08 13.74
N GLN A 127 4.84 5.13 13.56
CA GLN A 127 4.88 6.26 14.49
C GLN A 127 3.61 7.12 14.40
N ARG A 128 3.11 7.36 13.18
CA ARG A 128 1.93 8.20 12.95
C ARG A 128 0.61 7.50 13.27
N ALA A 129 0.49 6.25 12.90
CA ALA A 129 -0.70 5.45 13.15
C ALA A 129 -0.31 4.07 13.71
N PRO A 130 0.12 4.03 15.00
CA PRO A 130 0.66 2.81 15.61
C PRO A 130 -0.38 1.70 15.72
N ASP A 131 -1.64 2.05 15.90
CA ASP A 131 -2.74 1.10 16.10
C ASP A 131 -3.44 0.68 14.79
N PHE A 132 -3.00 1.21 13.64
CA PHE A 132 -3.60 0.82 12.38
C PHE A 132 -3.08 -0.55 11.93
N PRO A 133 -3.97 -1.57 11.82
CA PRO A 133 -3.54 -2.95 11.57
C PRO A 133 -2.84 -3.14 10.22
N GLY A 134 -3.18 -2.34 9.19
CA GLY A 134 -2.48 -2.37 7.91
C GLY A 134 -1.01 -1.99 8.01
N ASN A 135 -0.66 -0.96 8.82
CA ASN A 135 0.73 -0.59 9.06
C ASN A 135 1.49 -1.71 9.79
N GLN A 136 0.86 -2.29 10.81
CA GLN A 136 1.44 -3.38 11.61
C GLN A 136 1.68 -4.64 10.77
N ALA A 137 0.68 -5.07 9.99
CA ALA A 137 0.75 -6.29 9.19
C ALA A 137 1.81 -6.20 8.08
N MET A 138 1.79 -5.08 7.33
CA MET A 138 2.75 -4.88 6.24
C MET A 138 4.18 -4.71 6.76
N ALA A 139 4.37 -3.98 7.86
CA ALA A 139 5.68 -3.86 8.49
C ALA A 139 6.17 -5.20 9.07
N ALA A 140 5.27 -6.04 9.64
CA ALA A 140 5.63 -7.37 10.11
C ALA A 140 6.20 -8.22 8.98
N ALA A 141 5.51 -8.29 7.83
CA ALA A 141 5.96 -9.02 6.66
C ALA A 141 7.32 -8.50 6.13
N PHE A 142 7.50 -7.18 6.09
CA PHE A 142 8.79 -6.58 5.71
C PHE A 142 9.92 -6.98 6.68
N PHE A 143 9.67 -6.96 7.99
CA PHE A 143 10.72 -7.27 8.98
C PHE A 143 11.13 -8.75 8.97
N VAL A 144 10.29 -9.67 8.49
CA VAL A 144 10.70 -11.05 8.17
C VAL A 144 11.80 -11.03 7.11
N ASP A 145 11.55 -10.40 5.96
CA ASP A 145 12.52 -10.29 4.87
C ASP A 145 13.79 -9.51 5.28
N TYR A 146 13.66 -8.62 6.27
CA TYR A 146 14.75 -7.82 6.83
C TYR A 146 15.50 -8.53 7.96
N HIS A 147 15.18 -9.83 8.22
CA HIS A 147 15.78 -10.67 9.26
C HIS A 147 15.67 -10.10 10.69
N ASP A 148 14.59 -9.36 10.98
CA ASP A 148 14.26 -8.84 12.30
C ASP A 148 12.99 -9.51 12.84
N CYS A 149 13.12 -10.76 13.22
CA CYS A 149 12.02 -11.56 13.75
C CYS A 149 11.46 -11.01 15.06
N VAL A 150 12.22 -10.27 15.86
CA VAL A 150 11.73 -9.66 17.10
C VAL A 150 10.66 -8.63 16.77
N ARG A 151 10.95 -7.71 15.85
CA ARG A 151 9.96 -6.71 15.40
C ARG A 151 8.81 -7.36 14.63
N ALA A 152 9.10 -8.29 13.73
CA ALA A 152 8.09 -8.99 12.95
C ALA A 152 7.05 -9.66 13.84
N ARG A 153 7.46 -10.49 14.81
CA ARG A 153 6.56 -11.17 15.75
C ARG A 153 5.73 -10.21 16.59
N ARG A 154 6.36 -9.17 17.14
CA ARG A 154 5.64 -8.17 17.95
C ARG A 154 4.50 -7.53 17.18
N LEU A 155 4.74 -7.09 15.94
CA LEU A 155 3.74 -6.46 15.09
C LEU A 155 2.67 -7.45 14.62
N ALA A 156 3.07 -8.65 14.25
CA ALA A 156 2.16 -9.70 13.84
C ALA A 156 1.21 -10.13 14.95
N LEU A 157 1.70 -10.28 16.20
CA LEU A 157 0.89 -10.57 17.36
C LEU A 157 -0.11 -9.46 17.68
N ALA A 158 0.27 -8.19 17.49
CA ALA A 158 -0.65 -7.06 17.66
C ALA A 158 -1.86 -7.15 16.71
N VAL A 159 -1.65 -7.59 15.46
CA VAL A 159 -2.74 -7.83 14.50
C VAL A 159 -3.52 -9.10 14.85
N ALA A 160 -2.84 -10.20 15.11
CA ALA A 160 -3.47 -11.50 15.34
C ALA A 160 -4.38 -11.54 16.58
N ASN A 161 -4.01 -10.81 17.65
CA ASN A 161 -4.78 -10.74 18.89
C ASN A 161 -5.92 -9.72 18.88
N ARG A 162 -6.09 -8.99 17.79
CA ARG A 162 -7.06 -7.92 17.69
C ARG A 162 -8.47 -8.46 17.45
N ARG A 163 -9.45 -8.01 18.24
CA ARG A 163 -10.86 -8.45 18.15
C ARG A 163 -11.72 -7.56 17.27
N ASP A 164 -11.29 -6.32 17.04
CA ASP A 164 -12.04 -5.27 16.31
C ASP A 164 -11.62 -5.10 14.84
N LEU A 165 -10.86 -6.07 14.30
CA LEU A 165 -10.31 -5.98 12.95
C LEU A 165 -11.38 -5.77 11.87
N ASP A 166 -12.54 -6.42 11.99
CA ASP A 166 -13.57 -6.39 10.95
C ASP A 166 -14.15 -4.97 10.70
N GLY A 167 -13.92 -4.04 11.64
CA GLY A 167 -14.26 -2.63 11.48
C GLY A 167 -13.32 -1.81 10.56
N PHE A 168 -12.20 -2.38 10.13
CA PHE A 168 -11.18 -1.67 9.32
C PHE A 168 -11.33 -1.83 7.80
N GLY A 169 -12.38 -2.49 7.34
CA GLY A 169 -12.69 -2.58 5.91
C GLY A 169 -12.21 -3.87 5.22
N PRO A 170 -12.21 -3.89 3.89
CA PRO A 170 -12.07 -5.13 3.11
C PRO A 170 -10.65 -5.71 3.09
N ASP A 171 -9.63 -4.94 3.43
CA ASP A 171 -8.22 -5.40 3.38
C ASP A 171 -7.81 -6.22 4.62
N VAL A 172 -8.71 -6.38 5.59
CA VAL A 172 -8.46 -7.13 6.85
C VAL A 172 -8.03 -8.56 6.61
N ALA A 173 -8.61 -9.24 5.63
CA ALA A 173 -8.23 -10.62 5.31
C ALA A 173 -6.76 -10.73 4.89
N GLU A 174 -6.29 -9.79 4.07
CA GLU A 174 -4.90 -9.70 3.66
C GLU A 174 -3.98 -9.41 4.85
N TRP A 175 -4.35 -8.46 5.72
CA TRP A 175 -3.54 -8.14 6.90
C TRP A 175 -3.43 -9.32 7.87
N ARG A 176 -4.51 -10.08 8.07
CA ARG A 176 -4.46 -11.34 8.85
C ARG A 176 -3.50 -12.35 8.22
N GLN A 177 -3.55 -12.51 6.90
CA GLN A 177 -2.66 -13.42 6.19
C GLN A 177 -1.19 -13.02 6.31
N LEU A 178 -0.86 -11.72 6.15
CA LEU A 178 0.48 -11.18 6.33
C LEU A 178 0.99 -11.42 7.77
N ALA A 179 0.16 -11.14 8.78
CA ALA A 179 0.52 -11.35 10.17
C ALA A 179 0.76 -12.84 10.50
N GLN A 180 -0.12 -13.72 10.03
CA GLN A 180 0.05 -15.16 10.20
C GLN A 180 1.30 -15.69 9.49
N GLY A 181 1.60 -15.17 8.29
CA GLY A 181 2.84 -15.49 7.57
C GLY A 181 4.06 -15.09 8.40
N ALA A 182 4.09 -13.86 8.88
CA ALA A 182 5.21 -13.37 9.69
C ALA A 182 5.43 -14.17 10.99
N LEU A 183 4.36 -14.66 11.60
CA LEU A 183 4.48 -15.54 12.78
C LEU A 183 5.10 -16.89 12.42
N ARG A 184 4.66 -17.52 11.32
CA ARG A 184 5.21 -18.81 10.87
C ARG A 184 6.68 -18.73 10.48
N ASP A 185 7.05 -17.65 9.78
CA ASP A 185 8.40 -17.50 9.20
C ASP A 185 9.43 -17.05 10.26
N CYS A 186 8.97 -16.64 11.44
CA CYS A 186 9.80 -16.22 12.57
C CYS A 186 9.67 -17.17 13.80
N ASP A 187 9.07 -18.33 13.66
CA ASP A 187 9.12 -19.40 14.66
C ASP A 187 10.40 -20.26 14.49
#